data_2579c101c8fb9bf5f10982271133423e
#
_entry.id   2579c101c8fb9bf5f10982271133423e
#
_cell.length_a   1.000
_cell.length_b   1.000
_cell.length_c   1.000
_cell.angle_alpha   90.00
_cell.angle_beta   90.00
_cell.angle_gamma   90.00
#
_symmetry.space_group_name_H-M   'P 1'
#
loop_
_entity.id
_entity.type
_entity.pdbx_description
1 polymer ?
#
loop_
_entity_poly.entity_id
_entity_poly.type
_entity_poly.pdbx_seq_one_letter_code
_entity_poly.pdbx_strand_id
1 'polypeptide(L)'
;MWFLNLVYGFENKQATSLDKEKILGVDVGVKKALVASVFGDYDRLAIEGNEIYHIRAEVETRKISLLRQGKFCGEGRIGHGYKKRVEPLDKISDKISRSRDTINHKYSKALIGYALKKGCGTIQMEELSGISERDSFLKNWSYFDLQQKIKYKAEEQGMEVVFINPQYTSQRCSKCGYIDSENRKTQENFLCVKCGYKANADYNASQNIAIDGIEEIIKSAQSKA
;
A
#
# COMPACT_ATOMS: atom_id res chain seq x y z
N MET A 1 -18.00 -20.99 19.93
CA MET A 1 -16.62 -20.65 19.55
C MET A 1 -16.08 -19.73 20.62
N TRP A 2 -14.94 -20.07 21.25
CA TRP A 2 -14.33 -19.25 22.30
C TRP A 2 -13.21 -18.45 21.68
N PHE A 3 -13.10 -17.17 22.05
CA PHE A 3 -12.01 -16.29 21.64
C PHE A 3 -11.21 -15.90 22.89
N LEU A 4 -9.89 -15.96 22.80
CA LEU A 4 -8.97 -15.47 23.79
C LEU A 4 -8.35 -14.17 23.27
N ASN A 5 -8.63 -13.06 23.94
CA ASN A 5 -7.96 -11.79 23.70
C ASN A 5 -6.78 -11.64 24.67
N LEU A 6 -5.58 -11.60 24.13
CA LEU A 6 -4.36 -11.32 24.89
C LEU A 6 -3.95 -9.86 24.61
N VAL A 7 -3.97 -9.05 25.65
CA VAL A 7 -3.40 -7.69 25.62
C VAL A 7 -2.04 -7.77 26.30
N TYR A 8 -1.00 -7.37 25.61
CA TYR A 8 0.35 -7.33 26.15
C TYR A 8 1.01 -5.99 25.79
N GLY A 9 1.84 -5.50 26.71
CA GLY A 9 2.74 -4.38 26.48
C GLY A 9 4.15 -4.88 26.25
N PHE A 10 4.90 -4.21 25.42
CA PHE A 10 6.34 -4.46 25.26
C PHE A 10 7.10 -3.14 25.38
N GLU A 11 8.30 -3.21 25.91
CA GLU A 11 9.22 -2.10 25.85
C GLU A 11 9.72 -1.97 24.42
N ASN A 12 9.67 -0.75 23.87
CA ASN A 12 10.24 -0.50 22.55
C ASN A 12 11.71 -0.92 22.57
N LYS A 13 12.10 -1.83 21.70
CA LYS A 13 13.50 -2.11 21.47
C LYS A 13 14.12 -0.79 21.01
N GLN A 14 14.85 -0.13 21.91
CA GLN A 14 15.70 0.97 21.47
C GLN A 14 16.75 0.35 20.54
N ALA A 15 16.47 0.36 19.25
CA ALA A 15 17.43 -0.01 18.24
C ALA A 15 18.50 1.11 18.22
N THR A 16 19.50 0.98 19.10
CA THR A 16 20.65 1.88 19.24
C THR A 16 21.45 2.07 17.94
N SER A 17 21.07 1.37 16.88
CA SER A 17 21.73 1.38 15.57
C SER A 17 20.93 2.03 14.44
N LEU A 18 19.67 2.47 14.68
CA LEU A 18 18.85 3.08 13.64
C LEU A 18 19.06 4.60 13.59
N ASP A 19 19.31 5.08 12.37
CA ASP A 19 19.47 6.50 12.11
C ASP A 19 18.11 7.13 11.82
N LYS A 20 17.63 8.01 12.71
CA LYS A 20 16.35 8.71 12.58
C LYS A 20 16.29 9.65 11.39
N GLU A 21 17.43 10.22 10.98
CA GLU A 21 17.53 11.10 9.82
C GLU A 21 17.50 10.30 8.51
N LYS A 22 17.75 8.99 8.58
CA LYS A 22 17.68 8.11 7.42
C LYS A 22 16.25 7.65 7.17
N ILE A 23 15.63 8.26 6.18
CA ILE A 23 14.22 8.09 5.84
C ILE A 23 14.06 7.03 4.74
N LEU A 24 13.20 6.05 4.99
CA LEU A 24 12.69 5.13 3.98
C LEU A 24 11.39 5.68 3.40
N GLY A 25 11.40 6.18 2.17
CA GLY A 25 10.21 6.62 1.45
C GLY A 25 9.46 5.42 0.86
N VAL A 26 8.15 5.36 1.09
CA VAL A 26 7.29 4.24 0.68
C VAL A 26 6.13 4.74 -0.15
N ASP A 27 6.11 4.35 -1.42
CA ASP A 27 4.98 4.53 -2.33
C ASP A 27 4.11 3.27 -2.31
N VAL A 28 2.80 3.45 -2.16
CA VAL A 28 1.80 2.37 -2.07
C VAL A 28 0.90 2.42 -3.30
N GLY A 29 0.87 1.35 -4.05
CA GLY A 29 0.17 1.31 -5.33
C GLY A 29 -0.66 0.04 -5.56
N VAL A 30 -1.34 0.00 -6.71
CA VAL A 30 -2.20 -1.14 -7.10
C VAL A 30 -1.41 -2.25 -7.79
N LYS A 31 -0.58 -1.89 -8.78
CA LYS A 31 0.24 -2.87 -9.51
C LYS A 31 1.39 -3.37 -8.67
N LYS A 32 2.13 -2.44 -8.08
CA LYS A 32 3.09 -2.73 -7.03
C LYS A 32 2.46 -2.33 -5.71
N ALA A 33 2.30 -3.30 -4.84
CA ALA A 33 1.71 -3.08 -3.53
C ALA A 33 2.52 -2.08 -2.70
N LEU A 34 3.84 -2.17 -2.79
CA LEU A 34 4.81 -1.29 -2.12
C LEU A 34 6.05 -1.11 -3.00
N VAL A 35 6.52 0.13 -3.11
CA VAL A 35 7.88 0.43 -3.56
C VAL A 35 8.54 1.31 -2.51
N ALA A 36 9.68 0.86 -1.99
CA ALA A 36 10.38 1.58 -0.93
C ALA A 36 11.86 1.78 -1.29
N SER A 37 12.36 2.98 -1.04
CA SER A 37 13.77 3.34 -1.27
C SER A 37 14.23 4.43 -0.30
N VAL A 38 15.54 4.50 -0.07
CA VAL A 38 16.18 5.63 0.61
C VAL A 38 16.60 6.65 -0.45
N PHE A 39 16.47 7.94 -0.16
CA PHE A 39 16.83 8.98 -1.12
C PHE A 39 18.30 8.85 -1.58
N GLY A 40 18.51 8.88 -2.90
CA GLY A 40 19.82 8.73 -3.52
C GLY A 40 20.35 7.29 -3.59
N ASP A 41 19.68 6.31 -3.00
CA ASP A 41 20.05 4.89 -3.10
C ASP A 41 19.38 4.26 -4.32
N TYR A 42 20.14 3.52 -5.12
CA TYR A 42 19.60 2.76 -6.26
C TYR A 42 18.92 1.44 -5.84
N ASP A 43 19.26 0.91 -4.65
CA ASP A 43 18.61 -0.26 -4.10
C ASP A 43 17.19 0.08 -3.63
N ARG A 44 16.27 -0.81 -3.91
CA ARG A 44 14.85 -0.62 -3.60
C ARG A 44 14.18 -1.93 -3.25
N LEU A 45 13.19 -1.87 -2.40
CA LEU A 45 12.21 -2.94 -2.23
C LEU A 45 11.04 -2.67 -3.19
N ALA A 46 10.67 -3.66 -3.99
CA ALA A 46 9.44 -3.63 -4.77
C ALA A 46 8.65 -4.91 -4.51
N ILE A 47 7.40 -4.78 -4.11
CA ILE A 47 6.47 -5.89 -3.84
C ILE A 47 5.33 -5.80 -4.83
N GLU A 48 5.19 -6.83 -5.68
CA GLU A 48 4.13 -6.91 -6.66
C GLU A 48 2.76 -7.18 -6.00
N GLY A 49 1.71 -6.49 -6.45
CA GLY A 49 0.34 -6.65 -5.93
C GLY A 49 -0.42 -7.88 -6.46
N ASN A 50 0.25 -8.76 -7.20
CA ASN A 50 -0.36 -9.88 -7.92
C ASN A 50 -1.14 -10.84 -7.01
N GLU A 51 -0.68 -11.10 -5.78
CA GLU A 51 -1.35 -12.04 -4.86
C GLU A 51 -2.78 -11.61 -4.56
N ILE A 52 -3.00 -10.33 -4.32
CA ILE A 52 -4.34 -9.79 -4.03
C ILE A 52 -5.19 -9.79 -5.30
N TYR A 53 -4.59 -9.43 -6.43
CA TYR A 53 -5.28 -9.45 -7.71
C TYR A 53 -5.80 -10.86 -8.05
N HIS A 54 -4.97 -11.89 -7.89
CA HIS A 54 -5.36 -13.28 -8.13
C HIS A 54 -6.46 -13.77 -7.21
N ILE A 55 -6.34 -13.55 -5.90
CA ILE A 55 -7.38 -13.93 -4.94
C ILE A 55 -8.71 -13.26 -5.27
N ARG A 56 -8.66 -11.99 -5.65
CA ARG A 56 -9.84 -11.24 -6.02
C ARG A 56 -10.50 -11.78 -7.29
N ALA A 57 -9.73 -12.03 -8.34
CA ALA A 57 -10.23 -12.59 -9.59
C ALA A 57 -10.86 -13.97 -9.38
N GLU A 58 -10.22 -14.83 -8.59
CA GLU A 58 -10.74 -16.16 -8.21
C GLU A 58 -12.09 -16.04 -7.48
N VAL A 59 -12.15 -15.15 -6.50
CA VAL A 59 -13.34 -14.95 -5.70
C VAL A 59 -14.49 -14.37 -6.51
N GLU A 60 -14.24 -13.38 -7.37
CA GLU A 60 -15.26 -12.77 -8.21
C GLU A 60 -15.80 -13.79 -9.23
N THR A 61 -14.94 -14.60 -9.84
CA THR A 61 -15.33 -15.69 -10.73
C THR A 61 -16.25 -16.68 -10.01
N ARG A 62 -15.90 -17.05 -8.78
CA ARG A 62 -16.74 -17.98 -7.97
C ARG A 62 -18.08 -17.37 -7.59
N LYS A 63 -18.08 -16.07 -7.23
CA LYS A 63 -19.31 -15.32 -6.93
C LYS A 63 -20.25 -15.28 -8.13
N ILE A 64 -19.73 -14.93 -9.31
CA ILE A 64 -20.51 -14.91 -10.56
C ILE A 64 -21.07 -16.30 -10.85
N SER A 65 -20.29 -17.36 -10.67
CA SER A 65 -20.73 -18.74 -10.87
C SER A 65 -21.88 -19.11 -9.93
N LEU A 66 -21.78 -18.81 -8.65
CA LEU A 66 -22.83 -19.06 -7.67
C LEU A 66 -24.12 -18.28 -7.96
N LEU A 67 -24.00 -17.02 -8.33
CA LEU A 67 -25.15 -16.20 -8.71
C LEU A 67 -25.85 -16.73 -9.98
N ARG A 68 -25.09 -17.18 -10.98
CA ARG A 68 -25.65 -17.83 -12.19
C ARG A 68 -26.39 -19.11 -11.82
N GLN A 69 -25.81 -19.96 -11.00
CA GLN A 69 -26.49 -21.19 -10.51
C GLN A 69 -27.75 -20.86 -9.72
N GLY A 70 -27.75 -19.79 -8.93
CA GLY A 70 -28.92 -19.33 -8.19
C GLY A 70 -30.10 -18.95 -9.09
N LYS A 71 -29.87 -18.37 -10.26
CA LYS A 71 -30.91 -17.97 -11.21
C LYS A 71 -31.73 -19.15 -11.76
N PHE A 72 -31.15 -20.35 -11.79
CA PHE A 72 -31.83 -21.57 -12.29
C PHE A 72 -32.50 -22.39 -11.16
N CYS A 73 -32.43 -21.90 -9.91
CA CYS A 73 -33.10 -22.54 -8.79
C CYS A 73 -34.51 -21.95 -8.63
N GLY A 74 -35.53 -22.73 -8.94
CA GLY A 74 -36.92 -22.35 -8.73
C GLY A 74 -37.23 -22.09 -7.24
N GLU A 75 -38.17 -21.19 -6.98
CA GLU A 75 -38.72 -20.95 -5.65
C GLU A 75 -39.45 -22.22 -5.18
N GLY A 76 -39.22 -22.64 -3.94
CA GLY A 76 -40.03 -23.65 -3.28
C GLY A 76 -39.45 -25.07 -3.15
N ARG A 77 -38.25 -25.38 -3.63
CA ARG A 77 -37.61 -26.68 -3.34
C ARG A 77 -36.92 -26.65 -1.97
N ILE A 78 -37.46 -27.39 -1.02
CA ILE A 78 -36.89 -27.57 0.32
C ILE A 78 -35.47 -28.16 0.19
N GLY A 79 -34.49 -27.44 0.70
CA GLY A 79 -33.07 -27.87 0.72
C GLY A 79 -32.24 -27.53 -0.51
N HIS A 80 -32.83 -27.02 -1.61
CA HIS A 80 -32.13 -26.68 -2.86
C HIS A 80 -32.46 -25.28 -3.43
N GLY A 81 -33.18 -24.43 -2.67
CA GLY A 81 -33.60 -23.10 -3.12
C GLY A 81 -32.45 -22.09 -3.24
N TYR A 82 -32.79 -20.95 -3.82
CA TYR A 82 -31.86 -19.80 -4.04
C TYR A 82 -31.02 -19.46 -2.81
N LYS A 83 -31.65 -19.31 -1.63
CA LYS A 83 -30.95 -18.97 -0.37
C LYS A 83 -29.79 -19.93 -0.06
N LYS A 84 -30.02 -21.24 -0.20
CA LYS A 84 -29.01 -22.28 0.08
C LYS A 84 -27.87 -22.28 -0.94
N ARG A 85 -28.17 -21.93 -2.20
CA ARG A 85 -27.15 -21.82 -3.26
C ARG A 85 -26.26 -20.57 -3.12
N VAL A 86 -26.80 -19.47 -2.59
CA VAL A 86 -26.06 -18.21 -2.38
C VAL A 86 -25.45 -18.06 -0.98
N GLU A 87 -25.85 -18.92 -0.01
CA GLU A 87 -25.25 -18.95 1.33
C GLU A 87 -23.70 -18.97 1.35
N PRO A 88 -23.02 -19.69 0.41
CA PRO A 88 -21.56 -19.64 0.35
C PRO A 88 -20.95 -18.25 0.02
N LEU A 89 -21.74 -17.28 -0.45
CA LEU A 89 -21.25 -15.93 -0.74
C LEU A 89 -20.75 -15.21 0.52
N ASP A 90 -21.43 -15.41 1.66
CA ASP A 90 -21.00 -14.82 2.94
C ASP A 90 -19.64 -15.40 3.37
N LYS A 91 -19.46 -16.71 3.22
CA LYS A 91 -18.17 -17.38 3.51
C LYS A 91 -17.03 -16.93 2.57
N ILE A 92 -17.37 -16.53 1.34
CA ILE A 92 -16.41 -15.99 0.38
C ILE A 92 -15.92 -14.62 0.82
N SER A 93 -16.81 -13.76 1.31
CA SER A 93 -16.44 -12.44 1.85
C SER A 93 -15.42 -12.57 2.99
N ASP A 94 -15.66 -13.49 3.93
CA ASP A 94 -14.73 -13.77 5.04
C ASP A 94 -13.37 -14.28 4.55
N LYS A 95 -13.36 -15.11 3.49
CA LYS A 95 -12.11 -15.61 2.90
C LYS A 95 -11.26 -14.46 2.34
N ILE A 96 -11.89 -13.49 1.64
CA ILE A 96 -11.18 -12.31 1.11
C ILE A 96 -10.57 -11.51 2.25
N SER A 97 -11.35 -11.23 3.29
CA SER A 97 -10.89 -10.44 4.43
C SER A 97 -9.67 -11.07 5.11
N ARG A 98 -9.73 -12.36 5.40
CA ARG A 98 -8.61 -13.11 6.01
C ARG A 98 -7.37 -13.19 5.10
N SER A 99 -7.57 -13.40 3.80
CA SER A 99 -6.45 -13.45 2.86
C SER A 99 -5.77 -12.09 2.75
N ARG A 100 -6.55 -11.01 2.69
CA ARG A 100 -6.05 -9.64 2.67
C ARG A 100 -5.25 -9.31 3.94
N ASP A 101 -5.77 -9.68 5.10
CA ASP A 101 -5.09 -9.53 6.37
C ASP A 101 -3.72 -10.23 6.39
N THR A 102 -3.69 -11.49 5.95
CA THR A 102 -2.45 -12.29 5.85
C THR A 102 -1.43 -11.64 4.90
N ILE A 103 -1.89 -11.13 3.75
CA ILE A 103 -1.01 -10.48 2.76
C ILE A 103 -0.46 -9.17 3.31
N ASN A 104 -1.28 -8.34 3.96
CA ASN A 104 -0.83 -7.10 4.57
C ASN A 104 0.18 -7.36 5.70
N HIS A 105 0.03 -8.44 6.48
CA HIS A 105 1.03 -8.87 7.44
C HIS A 105 2.37 -9.26 6.78
N LYS A 106 2.33 -9.97 5.65
CA LYS A 106 3.52 -10.36 4.87
C LYS A 106 4.23 -9.12 4.31
N TYR A 107 3.50 -8.21 3.69
CA TYR A 107 4.07 -7.02 3.07
C TYR A 107 4.65 -6.05 4.11
N SER A 108 3.92 -5.79 5.19
CA SER A 108 4.44 -4.95 6.28
C SER A 108 5.69 -5.55 6.92
N LYS A 109 5.74 -6.88 7.13
CA LYS A 109 6.95 -7.55 7.66
C LYS A 109 8.16 -7.41 6.72
N ALA A 110 7.94 -7.56 5.41
CA ALA A 110 9.01 -7.41 4.42
C ALA A 110 9.55 -5.97 4.39
N LEU A 111 8.66 -4.97 4.47
CA LEU A 111 9.05 -3.55 4.53
C LEU A 111 9.88 -3.24 5.77
N ILE A 112 9.44 -3.68 6.95
CA ILE A 112 10.19 -3.48 8.21
C ILE A 112 11.55 -4.16 8.14
N GLY A 113 11.63 -5.39 7.63
CA GLY A 113 12.90 -6.08 7.44
C GLY A 113 13.85 -5.34 6.51
N TYR A 114 13.33 -4.71 5.45
CA TYR A 114 14.12 -3.89 4.55
C TYR A 114 14.59 -2.59 5.21
N ALA A 115 13.72 -1.89 5.97
CA ALA A 115 14.07 -0.70 6.74
C ALA A 115 15.20 -0.98 7.73
N LEU A 116 15.11 -2.08 8.49
CA LEU A 116 16.15 -2.56 9.41
C LEU A 116 17.47 -2.82 8.69
N LYS A 117 17.43 -3.54 7.56
CA LYS A 117 18.61 -3.83 6.74
C LYS A 117 19.31 -2.55 6.27
N LYS A 118 18.54 -1.51 5.96
CA LYS A 118 19.04 -0.21 5.53
C LYS A 118 19.46 0.70 6.70
N GLY A 119 19.13 0.35 7.94
CA GLY A 119 19.40 1.17 9.12
C GLY A 119 18.54 2.43 9.20
N CYS A 120 17.34 2.43 8.59
CA CYS A 120 16.44 3.56 8.61
C CYS A 120 15.71 3.64 9.96
N GLY A 121 15.72 4.80 10.60
CA GLY A 121 14.97 5.07 11.82
C GLY A 121 13.60 5.69 11.56
N THR A 122 13.35 6.17 10.33
CA THR A 122 12.08 6.77 9.91
C THR A 122 11.54 6.11 8.65
N ILE A 123 10.25 5.82 8.65
CA ILE A 123 9.48 5.39 7.46
C ILE A 123 8.52 6.50 7.11
N GLN A 124 8.58 7.02 5.89
CA GLN A 124 7.71 8.09 5.40
C GLN A 124 6.79 7.56 4.30
N MET A 125 5.49 7.80 4.44
CA MET A 125 4.45 7.31 3.52
C MET A 125 3.44 8.41 3.21
N GLU A 126 2.77 8.30 2.06
CA GLU A 126 1.66 9.18 1.73
C GLU A 126 0.42 8.85 2.60
N GLU A 127 -0.29 9.90 3.04
CA GLU A 127 -1.59 9.75 3.69
C GLU A 127 -2.66 9.44 2.63
N LEU A 128 -3.21 8.23 2.70
CA LEU A 128 -4.20 7.72 1.73
C LEU A 128 -5.65 7.86 2.24
N SER A 129 -5.89 8.69 3.25
CA SER A 129 -7.22 8.98 3.75
C SER A 129 -8.06 9.66 2.67
N GLY A 130 -9.25 9.11 2.36
CA GLY A 130 -10.19 9.66 1.36
C GLY A 130 -10.05 9.16 -0.08
N ILE A 131 -9.01 8.44 -0.45
CA ILE A 131 -8.83 7.89 -1.81
C ILE A 131 -9.81 6.73 -2.08
N SER A 132 -10.25 6.03 -1.04
CA SER A 132 -11.12 4.85 -1.15
C SER A 132 -12.55 5.14 -1.61
N GLU A 133 -13.01 6.40 -1.60
CA GLU A 133 -14.41 6.72 -1.89
C GLU A 133 -14.73 6.76 -3.38
N ARG A 134 -13.76 7.03 -4.23
CA ARG A 134 -13.97 7.22 -5.68
C ARG A 134 -13.74 5.98 -6.53
N ASP A 135 -12.97 5.01 -6.06
CA ASP A 135 -12.63 3.82 -6.83
C ASP A 135 -13.10 2.54 -6.12
N SER A 136 -14.02 1.80 -6.76
CA SER A 136 -14.53 0.52 -6.25
C SER A 136 -13.44 -0.56 -6.11
N PHE A 137 -12.35 -0.43 -6.88
CA PHE A 137 -11.19 -1.29 -6.78
C PHE A 137 -10.42 -1.02 -5.48
N LEU A 138 -10.22 0.25 -5.14
CA LEU A 138 -9.51 0.69 -3.95
C LEU A 138 -10.31 0.46 -2.65
N LYS A 139 -11.67 0.49 -2.72
CA LYS A 139 -12.53 0.12 -1.58
C LYS A 139 -12.26 -1.27 -1.01
N ASN A 140 -11.78 -2.19 -1.84
CA ASN A 140 -11.53 -3.57 -1.43
C ASN A 140 -10.08 -3.83 -1.03
N TRP A 141 -9.17 -2.90 -1.31
CA TRP A 141 -7.82 -2.91 -0.79
C TRP A 141 -7.76 -2.07 0.47
N SER A 142 -7.46 -2.68 1.58
CA SER A 142 -7.32 -1.96 2.83
C SER A 142 -5.90 -1.39 2.95
N TYR A 143 -5.62 -0.28 2.24
CA TYR A 143 -4.40 0.50 2.43
C TYR A 143 -4.25 0.95 3.88
N PHE A 144 -5.36 1.38 4.47
CA PHE A 144 -5.41 1.75 5.88
C PHE A 144 -4.92 0.60 6.77
N ASP A 145 -5.41 -0.62 6.55
CA ASP A 145 -4.97 -1.79 7.32
C ASP A 145 -3.48 -2.08 7.12
N LEU A 146 -2.97 -1.95 5.88
CA LEU A 146 -1.53 -2.09 5.60
C LEU A 146 -0.71 -1.02 6.33
N GLN A 147 -1.14 0.25 6.27
CA GLN A 147 -0.47 1.35 6.95
C GLN A 147 -0.47 1.16 8.47
N GLN A 148 -1.58 0.71 9.08
CA GLN A 148 -1.63 0.38 10.50
C GLN A 148 -0.68 -0.75 10.87
N LYS A 149 -0.60 -1.80 10.04
CA LYS A 149 0.34 -2.91 10.24
C LYS A 149 1.81 -2.49 10.10
N ILE A 150 2.12 -1.56 9.21
CA ILE A 150 3.45 -0.98 9.10
C ILE A 150 3.75 -0.16 10.36
N LYS A 151 2.82 0.70 10.78
CA LYS A 151 2.99 1.60 11.93
C LYS A 151 3.34 0.84 13.20
N TYR A 152 2.48 -0.09 13.66
CA TYR A 152 2.76 -0.76 14.93
C TYR A 152 4.02 -1.63 14.88
N LYS A 153 4.34 -2.25 13.72
CA LYS A 153 5.58 -3.04 13.57
C LYS A 153 6.84 -2.17 13.53
N ALA A 154 6.75 -0.96 12.96
CA ALA A 154 7.82 0.03 12.99
C ALA A 154 8.08 0.50 14.42
N GLU A 155 7.02 0.86 15.13
CA GLU A 155 7.07 1.25 16.54
C GLU A 155 7.68 0.15 17.43
N GLU A 156 7.33 -1.12 17.18
CA GLU A 156 7.94 -2.28 17.88
C GLU A 156 9.46 -2.36 17.70
N GLN A 157 9.97 -1.89 16.56
CA GLN A 157 11.41 -1.85 16.26
C GLN A 157 12.07 -0.51 16.60
N GLY A 158 11.34 0.43 17.23
CA GLY A 158 11.84 1.76 17.58
C GLY A 158 11.97 2.72 16.40
N MET A 159 11.29 2.44 15.28
CA MET A 159 11.21 3.34 14.12
C MET A 159 10.03 4.28 14.22
N GLU A 160 10.16 5.47 13.68
CA GLU A 160 9.08 6.44 13.50
C GLU A 160 8.36 6.23 12.16
N VAL A 161 7.05 6.47 12.13
CA VAL A 161 6.26 6.48 10.88
C VAL A 161 5.64 7.85 10.69
N VAL A 162 5.98 8.50 9.60
CA VAL A 162 5.51 9.84 9.22
C VAL A 162 4.60 9.72 8.00
N PHE A 163 3.45 10.38 8.05
CA PHE A 163 2.52 10.50 6.92
C PHE A 163 2.61 11.88 6.30
N ILE A 164 2.68 11.93 4.97
CA ILE A 164 2.80 13.17 4.19
C ILE A 164 1.64 13.32 3.21
N ASN A 165 1.39 14.56 2.80
CA ASN A 165 0.41 14.84 1.76
C ASN A 165 0.90 14.31 0.40
N PRO A 166 0.09 13.50 -0.34
CA PRO A 166 0.48 12.88 -1.60
C PRO A 166 0.59 13.85 -2.78
N GLN A 167 0.25 15.13 -2.62
CA GLN A 167 0.21 16.08 -3.72
C GLN A 167 1.60 16.25 -4.37
N TYR A 168 1.65 16.03 -5.69
CA TYR A 168 2.81 16.25 -6.56
C TYR A 168 4.04 15.35 -6.34
N THR A 169 4.06 14.48 -5.36
CA THR A 169 5.16 13.54 -5.12
C THR A 169 5.46 12.67 -6.34
N SER A 170 4.43 12.24 -7.06
CA SER A 170 4.54 11.44 -8.28
C SER A 170 4.92 12.24 -9.54
N GLN A 171 4.71 13.58 -9.53
CA GLN A 171 5.00 14.47 -10.67
C GLN A 171 6.36 15.17 -10.54
N ARG A 172 6.92 15.21 -9.33
CA ARG A 172 8.21 15.80 -9.03
C ARG A 172 9.34 14.89 -9.50
N CYS A 173 10.33 15.44 -10.18
CA CYS A 173 11.56 14.74 -10.52
C CYS A 173 12.44 14.57 -9.28
N SER A 174 12.76 13.35 -8.87
CA SER A 174 13.64 13.08 -7.73
C SER A 174 15.07 13.57 -7.95
N LYS A 175 15.52 13.71 -9.22
CA LYS A 175 16.87 14.15 -9.57
C LYS A 175 17.03 15.68 -9.55
N CYS A 176 16.08 16.43 -10.15
CA CYS A 176 16.25 17.90 -10.31
C CYS A 176 15.17 18.72 -9.60
N GLY A 177 14.19 18.10 -8.97
CA GLY A 177 13.12 18.75 -8.24
C GLY A 177 12.04 19.42 -9.08
N TYR A 178 12.13 19.36 -10.41
CA TYR A 178 11.14 19.98 -11.31
C TYR A 178 9.79 19.24 -11.24
N ILE A 179 8.72 20.00 -11.06
CA ILE A 179 7.34 19.48 -10.95
C ILE A 179 6.60 19.79 -12.24
N ASP A 180 6.08 18.75 -12.88
CA ASP A 180 5.28 18.89 -14.09
C ASP A 180 4.42 17.63 -14.29
N SER A 181 3.17 17.80 -14.70
CA SER A 181 2.27 16.66 -15.00
C SER A 181 2.79 15.81 -16.18
N GLU A 182 3.47 16.42 -17.15
CA GLU A 182 4.06 15.74 -18.30
C GLU A 182 5.24 14.81 -17.93
N ASN A 183 5.81 14.96 -16.74
CA ASN A 183 6.86 14.06 -16.24
C ASN A 183 6.35 12.62 -16.04
N ARG A 184 5.04 12.43 -15.80
CA ARG A 184 4.41 11.11 -15.60
C ARG A 184 3.26 10.91 -16.58
N LYS A 185 3.59 10.59 -17.84
CA LYS A 185 2.60 10.30 -18.89
C LYS A 185 1.93 8.94 -18.73
N THR A 186 2.60 7.99 -18.09
CA THR A 186 2.08 6.64 -17.85
C THR A 186 2.22 6.27 -16.39
N GLN A 187 1.49 5.23 -15.98
CA GLN A 187 1.55 4.76 -14.60
C GLN A 187 2.92 4.16 -14.23
N GLU A 188 3.67 3.64 -15.19
CA GLU A 188 4.92 2.92 -14.94
C GLU A 188 6.18 3.72 -15.26
N ASN A 189 6.09 4.66 -16.21
CA ASN A 189 7.26 5.37 -16.74
C ASN A 189 7.25 6.83 -16.30
N PHE A 190 8.36 7.25 -15.74
CA PHE A 190 8.69 8.62 -15.43
C PHE A 190 9.76 9.14 -16.38
N LEU A 191 9.54 10.32 -16.96
CA LEU A 191 10.50 11.03 -17.80
C LEU A 191 10.43 12.52 -17.49
N CYS A 192 11.46 13.07 -16.87
CA CYS A 192 11.51 14.49 -16.57
C CYS A 192 11.67 15.31 -17.86
N VAL A 193 10.72 16.21 -18.13
CA VAL A 193 10.74 17.08 -19.30
C VAL A 193 11.85 18.14 -19.22
N LYS A 194 12.35 18.49 -18.00
CA LYS A 194 13.41 19.46 -17.80
C LYS A 194 14.81 18.87 -17.92
N CYS A 195 15.09 17.75 -17.24
CA CYS A 195 16.46 17.21 -17.17
C CYS A 195 16.65 15.88 -17.89
N GLY A 196 15.62 15.33 -18.51
CA GLY A 196 15.67 14.06 -19.24
C GLY A 196 15.83 12.80 -18.37
N TYR A 197 15.73 12.92 -17.03
CA TYR A 197 15.85 11.78 -16.13
C TYR A 197 14.73 10.78 -16.38
N LYS A 198 15.11 9.50 -16.57
CA LYS A 198 14.19 8.38 -16.79
C LYS A 198 14.25 7.43 -15.62
N ALA A 199 13.08 7.02 -15.12
CA ALA A 199 12.96 6.05 -14.03
C ALA A 199 11.60 5.31 -14.10
N ASN A 200 11.46 4.26 -13.29
CA ASN A 200 10.13 3.75 -12.96
C ASN A 200 9.39 4.78 -12.09
N ALA A 201 8.10 5.01 -12.37
CA ALA A 201 7.34 6.08 -11.73
C ALA A 201 7.19 5.88 -10.21
N ASP A 202 6.93 4.64 -9.77
CA ASP A 202 6.77 4.33 -8.35
C ASP A 202 8.11 4.46 -7.60
N TYR A 203 9.24 4.11 -8.26
CA TYR A 203 10.57 4.36 -7.70
C TYR A 203 10.87 5.85 -7.59
N ASN A 204 10.55 6.66 -8.61
CA ASN A 204 10.71 8.11 -8.52
C ASN A 204 9.85 8.71 -7.40
N ALA A 205 8.61 8.22 -7.21
CA ALA A 205 7.74 8.63 -6.12
C ALA A 205 8.35 8.27 -4.76
N SER A 206 8.80 7.02 -4.55
CA SER A 206 9.44 6.60 -3.30
C SER A 206 10.69 7.41 -2.96
N GLN A 207 11.49 7.82 -3.97
CA GLN A 207 12.64 8.72 -3.77
C GLN A 207 12.20 10.11 -3.31
N ASN A 208 11.12 10.67 -3.85
CA ASN A 208 10.59 11.95 -3.41
C ASN A 208 10.02 11.87 -1.99
N ILE A 209 9.29 10.79 -1.69
CA ILE A 209 8.74 10.53 -0.36
C ILE A 209 9.86 10.39 0.67
N ALA A 210 11.04 9.88 0.31
CA ALA A 210 12.19 9.75 1.22
C ALA A 210 12.90 11.06 1.58
N ILE A 211 12.43 12.20 1.07
CA ILE A 211 13.04 13.52 1.36
C ILE A 211 12.38 14.10 2.61
N ASP A 212 13.18 14.51 3.59
CA ASP A 212 12.69 15.23 4.76
C ASP A 212 12.09 16.59 4.35
N GLY A 213 10.96 16.96 4.96
CA GLY A 213 10.28 18.23 4.67
C GLY A 213 9.81 18.37 3.22
N ILE A 214 9.54 17.27 2.52
CA ILE A 214 9.15 17.29 1.09
C ILE A 214 7.91 18.16 0.82
N GLU A 215 6.97 18.25 1.77
CA GLU A 215 5.77 19.09 1.62
C GLU A 215 6.10 20.57 1.51
N GLU A 216 7.00 21.08 2.34
CA GLU A 216 7.46 22.47 2.30
C GLU A 216 8.23 22.77 1.02
N ILE A 217 9.05 21.82 0.57
CA ILE A 217 9.80 21.91 -0.68
C ILE A 217 8.85 22.03 -1.87
N ILE A 218 7.78 21.21 -1.90
CA ILE A 218 6.77 21.24 -2.96
C ILE A 218 5.99 22.56 -2.93
N LYS A 219 5.51 23.01 -1.75
CA LYS A 219 4.80 24.28 -1.58
C LYS A 219 5.64 25.47 -2.05
N SER A 220 6.93 25.48 -1.68
CA SER A 220 7.87 26.54 -2.08
C SER A 220 8.14 26.57 -3.59
N ALA A 221 8.15 25.41 -4.24
CA ALA A 221 8.36 25.32 -5.68
C ALA A 221 7.15 25.85 -6.47
N GLN A 222 5.92 25.63 -5.95
CA GLN A 222 4.69 26.10 -6.57
C GLN A 222 4.44 27.59 -6.42
N SER A 223 4.86 28.19 -5.29
CA SER A 223 4.74 29.65 -5.09
C SER A 223 5.69 30.47 -5.97
N LYS A 224 6.65 29.81 -6.64
CA LYS A 224 7.63 30.45 -7.55
C LYS A 224 7.32 30.23 -9.04
N ALA A 225 6.30 29.43 -9.37
CA ALA A 225 5.88 29.12 -10.74
C ALA A 225 4.66 29.94 -11.15
#